data_2b6d7b4693ad1f9293b7c0aa3874c7fd
#
_entry.id   2b6d7b4693ad1f9293b7c0aa3874c7fd
#
_cell.length_a   1.000
_cell.length_b   1.000
_cell.length_c   1.000
_cell.angle_alpha   90.00
_cell.angle_beta   90.00
_cell.angle_gamma   90.00
#
_symmetry.space_group_name_H-M   'P 1'
#
loop_
_entity.id
_entity.type
_entity.pdbx_description
1 polymer ?
#
loop_
_entity_poly.entity_id
_entity_poly.type
_entity_poly.pdbx_seq_one_letter_code
_entity_poly.pdbx_strand_id
1 'polypeptide(L)'
;MRTLEIPIDSIEAARLAAPMATRLEVCHDLATEGWTPKMDLVRACRDLVAGTPCTLVAMIRPEYAGCRRSLDVAAFTTTRKLMDLCLREIDAAAAAGAHSVGVSLLTADGFVDIEANARLIDHARSLGLVAAFLRTFDLLVDRERGMRDLTTLGFTRFITAGVLGWDASVSTLDERMAVVARDVARARSESARVGREPIEVIPGGGVRSVNAQRWLSLSPHLHSSCRRGGRFSTEELGALHAAMAA
;
A
#
# COMPACT_ATOMS: atom_id res chain seq x y z
N MET A 1 12.86 7.70 -10.08
CA MET A 1 11.73 7.60 -11.03
C MET A 1 10.44 7.88 -10.26
N ARG A 2 9.51 8.68 -10.80
CA ARG A 2 8.20 8.91 -10.17
C ARG A 2 7.30 7.68 -10.36
N THR A 3 6.49 7.33 -9.36
CA THR A 3 5.56 6.20 -9.45
C THR A 3 4.16 6.60 -9.01
N LEU A 4 3.16 6.17 -9.76
CA LEU A 4 1.74 6.34 -9.45
C LEU A 4 1.12 4.96 -9.23
N GLU A 5 0.70 4.70 -8.00
CA GLU A 5 0.01 3.48 -7.61
C GLU A 5 -1.49 3.76 -7.50
N ILE A 6 -2.29 2.97 -8.20
CA ILE A 6 -3.75 3.12 -8.28
C ILE A 6 -4.41 1.87 -7.72
N PRO A 7 -5.11 1.94 -6.57
CA PRO A 7 -5.94 0.84 -6.09
C PRO A 7 -7.19 0.69 -6.98
N ILE A 8 -7.45 -0.56 -7.36
CA ILE A 8 -8.59 -0.94 -8.21
C ILE A 8 -9.33 -2.15 -7.63
N ASP A 9 -10.63 -2.22 -7.83
CA ASP A 9 -11.50 -3.31 -7.39
C ASP A 9 -12.37 -3.87 -8.53
N SER A 10 -12.08 -3.47 -9.77
CA SER A 10 -12.73 -4.00 -10.97
C SER A 10 -11.81 -3.98 -12.17
N ILE A 11 -12.08 -4.85 -13.16
CA ILE A 11 -11.31 -4.90 -14.39
C ILE A 11 -11.53 -3.64 -15.26
N GLU A 12 -12.68 -3.00 -15.15
CA GLU A 12 -13.00 -1.74 -15.83
C GLU A 12 -12.08 -0.63 -15.33
N ALA A 13 -11.95 -0.47 -14.00
CA ALA A 13 -11.02 0.49 -13.40
C ALA A 13 -9.56 0.16 -13.77
N ALA A 14 -9.19 -1.12 -13.79
CA ALA A 14 -7.86 -1.54 -14.20
C ALA A 14 -7.54 -1.15 -15.66
N ARG A 15 -8.48 -1.37 -16.60
CA ARG A 15 -8.30 -0.98 -18.01
C ARG A 15 -8.08 0.52 -18.20
N LEU A 16 -8.75 1.34 -17.41
CA LEU A 16 -8.59 2.78 -17.44
C LEU A 16 -7.28 3.23 -16.79
N ALA A 17 -6.86 2.57 -15.70
CA ALA A 17 -5.69 2.96 -14.93
C ALA A 17 -4.36 2.46 -15.52
N ALA A 18 -4.31 1.24 -16.06
CA ALA A 18 -3.08 0.59 -16.50
C ALA A 18 -2.20 1.41 -17.47
N PRO A 19 -2.73 2.18 -18.43
CA PRO A 19 -1.90 3.00 -19.33
C PRO A 19 -1.17 4.15 -18.63
N MET A 20 -1.62 4.57 -17.45
CA MET A 20 -1.14 5.76 -16.74
C MET A 20 -0.50 5.45 -15.40
N ALA A 21 -0.79 4.28 -14.84
CA ALA A 21 -0.24 3.82 -13.55
C ALA A 21 1.09 3.08 -13.73
N THR A 22 1.99 3.24 -12.79
CA THR A 22 3.18 2.38 -12.68
C THR A 22 2.89 1.11 -11.88
N ARG A 23 1.88 1.16 -11.02
CA ARG A 23 1.40 0.01 -10.24
C ARG A 23 -0.13 0.05 -10.13
N LEU A 24 -0.75 -1.12 -10.24
CA LEU A 24 -2.14 -1.33 -9.85
C LEU A 24 -2.16 -2.14 -8.55
N GLU A 25 -2.75 -1.56 -7.49
CA GLU A 25 -3.05 -2.32 -6.29
C GLU A 25 -4.43 -2.95 -6.44
N VAL A 26 -4.45 -4.27 -6.65
CA VAL A 26 -5.68 -5.03 -6.84
C VAL A 26 -6.28 -5.34 -5.48
N CYS A 27 -7.52 -4.89 -5.28
CA CYS A 27 -8.27 -5.01 -4.03
C CYS A 27 -9.67 -5.60 -4.29
N HIS A 28 -10.40 -5.86 -3.21
CA HIS A 28 -11.84 -6.06 -3.22
C HIS A 28 -12.47 -4.99 -2.32
N ASP A 29 -13.63 -4.45 -2.70
CA ASP A 29 -14.44 -3.51 -1.91
C ASP A 29 -13.63 -2.30 -1.36
N LEU A 30 -13.19 -1.45 -2.26
CA LEU A 30 -12.50 -0.19 -1.89
C LEU A 30 -13.39 0.80 -1.12
N ALA A 31 -14.71 0.60 -1.09
CA ALA A 31 -15.61 1.41 -0.27
C ALA A 31 -15.40 1.16 1.23
N THR A 32 -14.87 0.00 1.59
CA THR A 32 -14.48 -0.36 2.97
C THR A 32 -12.96 -0.44 3.15
N GLU A 33 -12.21 0.38 2.38
CA GLU A 33 -10.74 0.50 2.41
C GLU A 33 -10.00 -0.76 1.92
N GLY A 34 -10.66 -1.64 1.20
CA GLY A 34 -10.06 -2.77 0.51
C GLY A 34 -9.86 -4.03 1.37
N TRP A 35 -10.02 -5.15 0.69
CA TRP A 35 -9.78 -6.52 1.18
C TRP A 35 -8.97 -7.28 0.14
N THR A 36 -8.51 -8.48 0.47
CA THR A 36 -7.85 -9.36 -0.50
C THR A 36 -8.75 -9.57 -1.71
N PRO A 37 -8.24 -9.37 -2.94
CA PRO A 37 -9.02 -9.49 -4.16
C PRO A 37 -9.38 -10.95 -4.47
N LYS A 38 -10.43 -11.14 -5.26
CA LYS A 38 -10.64 -12.42 -5.93
C LYS A 38 -9.51 -12.66 -6.92
N MET A 39 -8.94 -13.87 -6.93
CA MET A 39 -7.76 -14.17 -7.76
C MET A 39 -8.07 -14.15 -9.26
N ASP A 40 -9.34 -14.28 -9.67
CA ASP A 40 -9.74 -14.07 -11.08
C ASP A 40 -9.51 -12.62 -11.53
N LEU A 41 -9.74 -11.64 -10.65
CA LEU A 41 -9.42 -10.24 -10.94
C LEU A 41 -7.91 -10.03 -11.06
N VAL A 42 -7.11 -10.65 -10.19
CA VAL A 42 -5.63 -10.57 -10.28
C VAL A 42 -5.14 -11.15 -11.61
N ARG A 43 -5.66 -12.34 -12.01
CA ARG A 43 -5.33 -12.96 -13.31
C ARG A 43 -5.70 -12.07 -14.49
N ALA A 44 -6.91 -11.51 -14.47
CA ALA A 44 -7.36 -10.60 -15.53
C ALA A 44 -6.51 -9.32 -15.60
N CYS A 45 -6.11 -8.77 -14.47
CA CYS A 45 -5.20 -7.62 -14.43
C CYS A 45 -3.79 -8.00 -14.91
N ARG A 46 -3.27 -9.18 -14.57
CA ARG A 46 -1.98 -9.69 -15.08
C ARG A 46 -1.99 -9.74 -16.62
N ASP A 47 -3.04 -10.30 -17.19
CA ASP A 47 -3.16 -10.39 -18.66
C ASP A 47 -3.25 -9.00 -19.31
N LEU A 48 -3.94 -8.06 -18.64
CA LEU A 48 -4.06 -6.67 -19.07
C LEU A 48 -2.72 -5.93 -19.08
N VAL A 49 -1.86 -6.13 -18.07
CA VAL A 49 -0.57 -5.42 -17.97
C VAL A 49 0.59 -6.16 -18.63
N ALA A 50 0.35 -7.34 -19.21
CA ALA A 50 1.37 -8.12 -19.89
C ALA A 50 2.07 -7.31 -20.99
N GLY A 51 3.40 -7.27 -20.97
CA GLY A 51 4.20 -6.49 -21.92
C GLY A 51 4.22 -4.98 -21.69
N THR A 52 3.63 -4.49 -20.59
CA THR A 52 3.71 -3.09 -20.18
C THR A 52 4.65 -2.93 -18.97
N PRO A 53 5.12 -1.71 -18.64
CA PRO A 53 5.90 -1.47 -17.44
C PRO A 53 5.06 -1.44 -16.14
N CYS A 54 3.74 -1.54 -16.23
CA CYS A 54 2.85 -1.52 -15.08
C CYS A 54 2.93 -2.85 -14.32
N THR A 55 3.07 -2.79 -13.00
CA THR A 55 3.15 -3.96 -12.13
C THR A 55 1.91 -4.09 -11.26
N LEU A 56 1.67 -5.32 -10.74
CA LEU A 56 0.54 -5.62 -9.88
C LEU A 56 0.97 -5.81 -8.43
N VAL A 57 0.22 -5.19 -7.54
CA VAL A 57 0.24 -5.43 -6.09
C VAL A 57 -1.07 -6.12 -5.74
N ALA A 58 -1.05 -7.27 -5.10
CA ALA A 58 -2.25 -7.86 -4.52
C ALA A 58 -2.34 -7.42 -3.03
N MET A 59 -3.41 -6.76 -2.65
CA MET A 59 -3.66 -6.47 -1.24
C MET A 59 -3.92 -7.78 -0.49
N ILE A 60 -3.26 -7.98 0.64
CA ILE A 60 -3.49 -9.12 1.53
C ILE A 60 -4.09 -8.62 2.83
N ARG A 61 -5.40 -8.61 2.88
CA ARG A 61 -6.24 -8.33 4.04
C ARG A 61 -7.41 -9.32 4.02
N PRO A 62 -7.24 -10.52 4.59
CA PRO A 62 -8.22 -11.59 4.51
C PRO A 62 -9.56 -11.20 5.12
N GLU A 63 -10.65 -11.43 4.38
CA GLU A 63 -12.00 -11.36 4.90
C GLU A 63 -12.45 -12.76 5.35
N TYR A 64 -12.88 -12.91 6.59
CA TYR A 64 -13.33 -14.18 7.15
C TYR A 64 -14.37 -13.99 8.23
N ALA A 65 -15.13 -15.03 8.55
CA ALA A 65 -16.15 -14.99 9.62
C ALA A 65 -15.49 -14.61 10.96
N GLY A 66 -15.94 -13.49 11.53
CA GLY A 66 -15.42 -12.93 12.76
C GLY A 66 -14.21 -12.01 12.60
N CYS A 67 -13.78 -11.67 11.37
CA CYS A 67 -12.78 -10.62 11.17
C CYS A 67 -13.34 -9.26 11.59
N ARG A 68 -12.47 -8.40 12.08
CA ARG A 68 -12.83 -7.01 12.40
C ARG A 68 -12.80 -6.17 11.12
N ARG A 69 -13.86 -5.44 10.89
CA ARG A 69 -13.97 -4.49 9.76
C ARG A 69 -13.54 -3.08 10.14
N SER A 70 -13.25 -2.83 11.42
CA SER A 70 -12.69 -1.57 11.88
C SER A 70 -11.33 -1.28 11.24
N LEU A 71 -10.95 -0.01 11.27
CA LEU A 71 -9.67 0.47 10.74
C LEU A 71 -8.79 0.94 11.91
N ASP A 72 -8.66 0.06 12.90
CA ASP A 72 -7.90 0.24 14.12
C ASP A 72 -6.86 -0.87 14.29
N VAL A 73 -5.99 -0.74 15.28
CA VAL A 73 -4.94 -1.73 15.59
C VAL A 73 -5.50 -3.14 15.73
N ALA A 74 -6.67 -3.30 16.38
CA ALA A 74 -7.23 -4.60 16.66
C ALA A 74 -7.65 -5.38 15.38
N ALA A 75 -7.96 -4.67 14.28
CA ALA A 75 -8.28 -5.30 13.00
C ALA A 75 -7.06 -5.90 12.29
N PHE A 76 -5.86 -5.45 12.65
CA PHE A 76 -4.59 -5.88 12.06
C PHE A 76 -3.70 -6.64 13.06
N THR A 77 -4.22 -6.87 14.28
CA THR A 77 -3.49 -7.62 15.31
C THR A 77 -3.31 -9.07 14.90
N THR A 78 -2.07 -9.55 14.97
CA THR A 78 -1.70 -10.91 14.61
C THR A 78 -2.48 -11.92 15.43
N THR A 79 -3.10 -12.87 14.74
CA THR A 79 -3.65 -14.10 15.31
C THR A 79 -3.18 -15.28 14.46
N ARG A 80 -3.15 -16.48 15.02
CA ARG A 80 -2.80 -17.68 14.24
C ARG A 80 -3.68 -17.81 12.99
N LYS A 81 -4.99 -17.62 13.13
CA LYS A 81 -5.95 -17.69 12.00
C LYS A 81 -5.64 -16.65 10.93
N LEU A 82 -5.39 -15.39 11.31
CA LEU A 82 -5.07 -14.32 10.36
C LEU A 82 -3.75 -14.63 9.64
N MET A 83 -2.73 -15.08 10.36
CA MET A 83 -1.44 -15.46 9.79
C MET A 83 -1.58 -16.58 8.76
N ASP A 84 -2.30 -17.66 9.10
CA ASP A 84 -2.53 -18.79 8.20
C ASP A 84 -3.31 -18.39 6.94
N LEU A 85 -4.24 -17.43 7.07
CA LEU A 85 -4.98 -16.87 5.94
C LEU A 85 -4.07 -16.01 5.07
N CYS A 86 -3.28 -15.11 5.64
CA CYS A 86 -2.34 -14.28 4.88
C CYS A 86 -1.38 -15.12 4.04
N LEU A 87 -0.79 -16.18 4.62
CA LEU A 87 0.11 -17.07 3.87
C LEU A 87 -0.58 -17.71 2.67
N ARG A 88 -1.81 -18.26 2.86
CA ARG A 88 -2.57 -18.87 1.76
C ARG A 88 -2.95 -17.86 0.67
N GLU A 89 -3.28 -16.63 1.05
CA GLU A 89 -3.63 -15.60 0.08
C GLU A 89 -2.40 -15.06 -0.66
N ILE A 90 -1.22 -15.08 -0.05
CA ILE A 90 0.06 -14.81 -0.72
C ILE A 90 0.36 -15.90 -1.76
N ASP A 91 0.17 -17.19 -1.41
CA ASP A 91 0.30 -18.29 -2.37
C ASP A 91 -0.63 -18.11 -3.57
N ALA A 92 -1.91 -17.79 -3.29
CA ALA A 92 -2.91 -17.59 -4.33
C ALA A 92 -2.60 -16.37 -5.22
N ALA A 93 -2.11 -15.27 -4.64
CA ALA A 93 -1.70 -14.07 -5.37
C ALA A 93 -0.49 -14.34 -6.29
N ALA A 94 0.50 -15.09 -5.81
CA ALA A 94 1.65 -15.53 -6.61
C ALA A 94 1.20 -16.39 -7.79
N ALA A 95 0.36 -17.39 -7.53
CA ALA A 95 -0.19 -18.26 -8.57
C ALA A 95 -1.08 -17.53 -9.59
N ALA A 96 -1.70 -16.39 -9.18
CA ALA A 96 -2.46 -15.53 -10.06
C ALA A 96 -1.60 -14.56 -10.86
N GLY A 97 -0.28 -14.46 -10.58
CA GLY A 97 0.68 -13.64 -11.32
C GLY A 97 0.82 -12.22 -10.78
N ALA A 98 0.57 -11.99 -9.50
CA ALA A 98 0.95 -10.74 -8.85
C ALA A 98 2.49 -10.57 -8.89
N HIS A 99 2.97 -9.33 -8.93
CA HIS A 99 4.39 -9.00 -8.85
C HIS A 99 4.82 -8.68 -7.41
N SER A 100 3.86 -8.26 -6.61
CA SER A 100 4.07 -7.90 -5.20
C SER A 100 2.80 -8.07 -4.39
N VAL A 101 2.95 -8.07 -3.07
CA VAL A 101 1.84 -8.10 -2.12
C VAL A 101 1.91 -6.91 -1.17
N GLY A 102 0.75 -6.33 -0.86
CA GLY A 102 0.58 -5.37 0.23
C GLY A 102 0.10 -6.11 1.47
N VAL A 103 0.88 -6.11 2.54
CA VAL A 103 0.59 -6.87 3.75
C VAL A 103 1.05 -6.12 4.99
N SER A 104 0.37 -6.31 6.11
CA SER A 104 0.80 -5.73 7.38
C SER A 104 0.12 -6.41 8.56
N LEU A 105 0.90 -6.77 9.55
CA LEU A 105 0.42 -7.29 10.83
C LEU A 105 1.02 -6.48 11.98
N LEU A 106 0.20 -6.23 13.00
CA LEU A 106 0.55 -5.45 14.18
C LEU A 106 0.48 -6.30 15.45
N THR A 107 1.22 -5.89 16.46
CA THR A 107 0.99 -6.36 17.84
C THR A 107 -0.28 -5.72 18.42
N ALA A 108 -0.84 -6.28 19.47
CA ALA A 108 -2.00 -5.71 20.16
C ALA A 108 -1.72 -4.29 20.72
N ASP A 109 -0.45 -3.97 20.97
CA ASP A 109 -0.01 -2.66 21.47
C ASP A 109 0.27 -1.65 20.35
N GLY A 110 -0.02 -2.00 19.09
CA GLY A 110 0.12 -1.08 17.95
C GLY A 110 1.56 -0.90 17.44
N PHE A 111 2.44 -1.89 17.62
CA PHE A 111 3.75 -1.94 16.98
C PHE A 111 3.72 -2.89 15.78
N VAL A 112 4.74 -2.80 14.91
CA VAL A 112 4.96 -3.81 13.87
C VAL A 112 5.21 -5.16 14.53
N ASP A 113 4.44 -6.19 14.18
CA ASP A 113 4.73 -7.56 14.62
C ASP A 113 5.89 -8.12 13.80
N ILE A 114 7.09 -8.04 14.37
CA ILE A 114 8.35 -8.40 13.69
C ILE A 114 8.33 -9.85 13.22
N GLU A 115 7.95 -10.79 14.11
CA GLU A 115 7.98 -12.22 13.78
C GLU A 115 6.97 -12.56 12.68
N ALA A 116 5.73 -12.07 12.83
CA ALA A 116 4.69 -12.33 11.85
C ALA A 116 5.03 -11.74 10.47
N ASN A 117 5.46 -10.46 10.43
CA ASN A 117 5.81 -9.84 9.15
C ASN A 117 7.07 -10.45 8.53
N ALA A 118 8.09 -10.86 9.30
CA ALA A 118 9.25 -11.57 8.77
C ALA A 118 8.82 -12.85 8.04
N ARG A 119 7.95 -13.65 8.65
CA ARG A 119 7.42 -14.87 8.02
C ARG A 119 6.66 -14.58 6.73
N LEU A 120 5.83 -13.51 6.68
CA LEU A 120 5.09 -13.13 5.47
C LEU A 120 6.03 -12.67 4.37
N ILE A 121 7.05 -11.87 4.70
CA ILE A 121 8.04 -11.36 3.74
C ILE A 121 8.88 -12.51 3.17
N ASP A 122 9.37 -13.41 4.02
CA ASP A 122 10.19 -14.54 3.59
C ASP A 122 9.37 -15.50 2.72
N HIS A 123 8.11 -15.73 3.07
CA HIS A 123 7.20 -16.53 2.24
C HIS A 123 6.94 -15.86 0.89
N ALA A 124 6.59 -14.57 0.85
CA ALA A 124 6.40 -13.81 -0.38
C ALA A 124 7.65 -13.86 -1.26
N ARG A 125 8.84 -13.64 -0.66
CA ARG A 125 10.13 -13.68 -1.36
C ARG A 125 10.43 -15.06 -1.94
N SER A 126 10.10 -16.15 -1.22
CA SER A 126 10.28 -17.53 -1.73
C SER A 126 9.46 -17.82 -2.99
N LEU A 127 8.37 -17.06 -3.19
CA LEU A 127 7.50 -17.12 -4.38
C LEU A 127 7.86 -16.05 -5.44
N GLY A 128 8.97 -15.32 -5.27
CA GLY A 128 9.40 -14.27 -6.18
C GLY A 128 8.65 -12.95 -6.04
N LEU A 129 7.84 -12.76 -4.98
CA LEU A 129 7.08 -11.54 -4.74
C LEU A 129 7.87 -10.53 -3.89
N VAL A 130 7.58 -9.25 -4.11
CA VAL A 130 8.05 -8.15 -3.29
C VAL A 130 6.96 -7.75 -2.29
N ALA A 131 7.34 -7.44 -1.05
CA ALA A 131 6.40 -7.04 -0.01
C ALA A 131 6.37 -5.51 0.17
N ALA A 132 5.16 -4.96 0.24
CA ALA A 132 4.84 -3.59 0.64
C ALA A 132 4.10 -3.59 1.98
N PHE A 133 4.34 -2.59 2.81
CA PHE A 133 3.56 -2.42 4.04
C PHE A 133 2.35 -1.52 3.76
N LEU A 134 1.18 -1.95 4.19
CA LEU A 134 -0.08 -1.23 3.97
C LEU A 134 -0.14 0.07 4.79
N ARG A 135 -1.22 0.82 4.62
CA ARG A 135 -1.48 2.07 5.33
C ARG A 135 -1.64 1.92 6.86
N THR A 136 -1.62 0.71 7.39
CA THR A 136 -1.52 0.42 8.83
C THR A 136 -0.30 1.07 9.49
N PHE A 137 0.66 1.59 8.71
CA PHE A 137 1.74 2.44 9.21
C PHE A 137 1.22 3.66 9.96
N ASP A 138 0.06 4.18 9.59
CA ASP A 138 -0.59 5.30 10.28
C ASP A 138 -1.21 4.90 11.64
N LEU A 139 -1.38 3.61 11.91
CA LEU A 139 -1.87 3.08 13.19
C LEU A 139 -0.75 2.83 14.22
N LEU A 140 0.51 2.92 13.81
CA LEU A 140 1.63 2.65 14.70
C LEU A 140 1.72 3.70 15.80
N VAL A 141 1.86 3.25 17.04
CA VAL A 141 2.05 4.13 18.22
C VAL A 141 3.41 4.80 18.22
N ASP A 142 4.41 4.20 17.55
CA ASP A 142 5.76 4.74 17.37
C ASP A 142 6.19 4.58 15.91
N ARG A 143 6.03 5.65 15.13
CA ARG A 143 6.41 5.68 13.70
C ARG A 143 7.93 5.57 13.50
N GLU A 144 8.72 6.05 14.44
CA GLU A 144 10.18 5.97 14.36
C GLU A 144 10.68 4.55 14.49
N ARG A 145 10.18 3.85 15.50
CA ARG A 145 10.41 2.42 15.66
C ARG A 145 9.87 1.65 14.46
N GLY A 146 8.65 1.94 14.04
CA GLY A 146 8.04 1.32 12.86
C GLY A 146 8.91 1.44 11.61
N MET A 147 9.50 2.61 11.34
CA MET A 147 10.41 2.80 10.22
C MET A 147 11.65 1.91 10.31
N ARG A 148 12.29 1.82 11.50
CA ARG A 148 13.43 0.91 11.73
C ARG A 148 13.04 -0.54 11.48
N ASP A 149 11.87 -0.94 12.00
CA ASP A 149 11.35 -2.29 11.89
C ASP A 149 11.09 -2.67 10.43
N LEU A 150 10.37 -1.83 9.67
CA LEU A 150 10.09 -2.07 8.25
C LEU A 150 11.38 -2.17 7.42
N THR A 151 12.33 -1.25 7.66
CA THR A 151 13.60 -1.23 6.95
C THR A 151 14.44 -2.47 7.26
N THR A 152 14.48 -2.89 8.52
CA THR A 152 15.21 -4.09 8.96
C THR A 152 14.59 -5.36 8.37
N LEU A 153 13.26 -5.47 8.37
CA LEU A 153 12.52 -6.58 7.78
C LEU A 153 12.68 -6.67 6.25
N GLY A 154 12.94 -5.54 5.61
CA GLY A 154 13.14 -5.48 4.15
C GLY A 154 11.86 -5.27 3.37
N PHE A 155 10.90 -4.57 3.93
CA PHE A 155 9.85 -3.96 3.12
C PHE A 155 10.47 -2.96 2.14
N THR A 156 9.98 -2.95 0.92
CA THR A 156 10.49 -2.04 -0.12
C THR A 156 9.77 -0.72 -0.14
N ARG A 157 8.53 -0.69 0.36
CA ARG A 157 7.68 0.51 0.38
C ARG A 157 6.59 0.40 1.44
N PHE A 158 6.00 1.54 1.79
CA PHE A 158 4.79 1.61 2.61
C PHE A 158 3.92 2.80 2.21
N ILE A 159 2.61 2.68 2.49
CA ILE A 159 1.62 3.73 2.25
C ILE A 159 1.35 4.48 3.56
N THR A 160 1.25 5.81 3.48
CA THR A 160 0.90 6.64 4.63
C THR A 160 0.05 7.84 4.21
N ALA A 161 -0.92 8.20 5.02
CA ALA A 161 -1.66 9.46 4.89
C ALA A 161 -0.98 10.61 5.65
N GLY A 162 0.07 10.34 6.42
CA GLY A 162 0.74 11.32 7.27
C GLY A 162 -0.08 11.70 8.51
N VAL A 163 -0.84 10.77 9.07
CA VAL A 163 -1.67 10.97 10.26
C VAL A 163 -1.33 9.95 11.34
N LEU A 164 -1.84 10.18 12.54
CA LEU A 164 -1.91 9.15 13.58
C LEU A 164 -3.34 8.62 13.60
N GLY A 165 -3.52 7.35 13.25
CA GLY A 165 -4.81 6.72 13.05
C GLY A 165 -5.22 6.64 11.58
N TRP A 166 -6.47 6.30 11.31
CA TRP A 166 -6.92 6.04 9.92
C TRP A 166 -7.53 7.26 9.24
N ASP A 167 -8.22 8.11 10.00
CA ASP A 167 -8.96 9.25 9.44
C ASP A 167 -8.04 10.41 9.07
N ALA A 168 -7.78 10.56 7.78
CA ALA A 168 -6.95 11.66 7.27
C ALA A 168 -7.63 13.03 7.33
N SER A 169 -8.94 13.10 7.61
CA SER A 169 -9.69 14.36 7.68
C SER A 169 -9.46 15.12 8.99
N VAL A 170 -8.92 14.45 10.01
CA VAL A 170 -8.64 15.07 11.32
C VAL A 170 -7.42 15.99 11.29
N SER A 171 -6.65 16.00 10.21
CA SER A 171 -5.44 16.83 10.07
C SER A 171 -5.47 17.62 8.75
N THR A 172 -4.92 18.80 8.79
CA THR A 172 -4.72 19.62 7.59
C THR A 172 -3.69 18.99 6.66
N LEU A 173 -3.70 19.41 5.39
CA LEU A 173 -2.69 18.94 4.43
C LEU A 173 -1.26 19.29 4.88
N ASP A 174 -1.05 20.48 5.47
CA ASP A 174 0.26 20.92 5.91
C ASP A 174 0.81 20.10 7.08
N GLU A 175 -0.03 19.79 8.06
CA GLU A 175 0.33 18.88 9.17
C GLU A 175 0.72 17.49 8.67
N ARG A 176 -0.07 16.94 7.75
CA ARG A 176 0.19 15.65 7.13
C ARG A 176 1.50 15.65 6.34
N MET A 177 1.74 16.71 5.56
CA MET A 177 3.00 16.88 4.82
C MET A 177 4.21 16.96 5.75
N ALA A 178 4.09 17.64 6.88
CA ALA A 178 5.17 17.70 7.86
C ALA A 178 5.49 16.31 8.47
N VAL A 179 4.48 15.46 8.67
CA VAL A 179 4.68 14.06 9.09
C VAL A 179 5.40 13.28 8.00
N VAL A 180 4.90 13.33 6.76
CA VAL A 180 5.50 12.58 5.63
C VAL A 180 6.94 13.05 5.35
N ALA A 181 7.24 14.33 5.49
CA ALA A 181 8.61 14.84 5.34
C ALA A 181 9.57 14.20 6.35
N ARG A 182 9.14 14.06 7.62
CA ARG A 182 9.91 13.33 8.64
C ARG A 182 10.07 11.85 8.30
N ASP A 183 9.00 11.21 7.82
CA ASP A 183 9.05 9.80 7.41
C ASP A 183 10.05 9.59 6.25
N VAL A 184 10.05 10.47 5.24
CA VAL A 184 10.99 10.41 4.11
C VAL A 184 12.45 10.59 4.58
N ALA A 185 12.71 11.56 5.46
CA ALA A 185 14.04 11.76 6.01
C ALA A 185 14.51 10.53 6.81
N ARG A 186 13.62 9.94 7.61
CA ARG A 186 13.90 8.76 8.40
C ARG A 186 14.07 7.51 7.54
N ALA A 187 13.26 7.33 6.52
CA ALA A 187 13.41 6.23 5.56
C ALA A 187 14.82 6.20 4.96
N ARG A 188 15.36 7.36 4.58
CA ARG A 188 16.73 7.48 4.08
C ARG A 188 17.78 7.10 5.13
N SER A 189 17.66 7.62 6.35
CA SER A 189 18.64 7.36 7.40
C SER A 189 18.62 5.91 7.86
N GLU A 190 17.44 5.31 8.05
CA GLU A 190 17.34 3.92 8.50
C GLU A 190 17.75 2.93 7.40
N SER A 191 17.43 3.21 6.13
CA SER A 191 17.89 2.39 5.02
C SER A 191 19.42 2.43 4.87
N ALA A 192 20.03 3.62 4.99
CA ALA A 192 21.48 3.75 4.99
C ALA A 192 22.13 2.97 6.14
N ARG A 193 21.53 2.98 7.35
CA ARG A 193 22.02 2.25 8.52
C ARG A 193 22.13 0.74 8.28
N VAL A 194 21.25 0.17 7.47
CA VAL A 194 21.26 -1.27 7.12
C VAL A 194 21.83 -1.57 5.73
N GLY A 195 22.41 -0.58 5.06
CA GLY A 195 23.05 -0.75 3.75
C GLY A 195 22.06 -1.11 2.63
N ARG A 196 20.84 -0.55 2.66
CA ARG A 196 19.79 -0.78 1.65
C ARG A 196 19.43 0.52 0.94
N GLU A 197 18.79 0.38 -0.23
CA GLU A 197 18.10 1.48 -0.88
C GLU A 197 16.99 2.04 0.03
N PRO A 198 16.72 3.35 -0.02
CA PRO A 198 15.66 3.95 0.77
C PRO A 198 14.30 3.28 0.51
N ILE A 199 13.63 2.86 1.61
CA ILE A 199 12.25 2.38 1.52
C ILE A 199 11.36 3.49 0.93
N GLU A 200 10.54 3.17 -0.07
CA GLU A 200 9.64 4.11 -0.72
C GLU A 200 8.54 4.55 0.26
N VAL A 201 8.49 5.84 0.57
CA VAL A 201 7.38 6.46 1.32
C VAL A 201 6.33 6.89 0.31
N ILE A 202 5.14 6.31 0.35
CA ILE A 202 4.08 6.56 -0.62
C ILE A 202 2.95 7.35 0.04
N PRO A 203 2.85 8.68 -0.18
CA PRO A 203 1.69 9.44 0.25
C PRO A 203 0.39 8.88 -0.34
N GLY A 204 -0.60 8.66 0.55
CA GLY A 204 -1.94 8.17 0.23
C GLY A 204 -3.03 8.88 1.02
N GLY A 205 -4.23 8.31 1.09
CA GLY A 205 -5.30 8.83 1.92
C GLY A 205 -5.73 10.26 1.55
N GLY A 206 -6.22 10.46 0.34
CA GLY A 206 -6.69 11.76 -0.14
C GLY A 206 -5.71 12.52 -1.03
N VAL A 207 -4.77 11.82 -1.66
CA VAL A 207 -4.00 12.38 -2.79
C VAL A 207 -4.94 12.62 -3.97
N ARG A 208 -4.89 13.84 -4.51
CA ARG A 208 -5.69 14.32 -5.63
C ARG A 208 -4.82 15.17 -6.56
N SER A 209 -5.27 15.37 -7.79
CA SER A 209 -4.57 16.20 -8.77
C SER A 209 -4.29 17.60 -8.23
N VAL A 210 -5.22 18.19 -7.48
CA VAL A 210 -5.08 19.55 -6.88
C VAL A 210 -4.00 19.65 -5.82
N ASN A 211 -3.57 18.56 -5.20
CA ASN A 211 -2.53 18.54 -4.18
C ASN A 211 -1.30 17.70 -4.55
N ALA A 212 -1.31 17.07 -5.74
CA ALA A 212 -0.27 16.15 -6.17
C ALA A 212 1.13 16.77 -6.17
N GLN A 213 1.29 17.99 -6.71
CA GLN A 213 2.58 18.67 -6.75
C GLN A 213 3.17 18.94 -5.35
N ARG A 214 2.31 19.20 -4.39
CA ARG A 214 2.74 19.37 -3.00
C ARG A 214 3.31 18.06 -2.44
N TRP A 215 2.65 16.92 -2.67
CA TRP A 215 3.15 15.61 -2.28
C TRP A 215 4.44 15.23 -3.02
N LEU A 216 4.50 15.53 -4.34
CA LEU A 216 5.68 15.28 -5.17
C LEU A 216 6.92 16.09 -4.75
N SER A 217 6.75 17.20 -4.05
CA SER A 217 7.88 17.92 -3.43
C SER A 217 8.54 17.15 -2.28
N LEU A 218 7.87 16.15 -1.70
CA LEU A 218 8.36 15.34 -0.59
C LEU A 218 8.79 13.93 -1.04
N SER A 219 7.96 13.28 -1.85
CA SER A 219 8.17 11.92 -2.34
C SER A 219 7.84 11.81 -3.83
N PRO A 220 8.65 11.10 -4.62
CA PRO A 220 8.35 10.85 -6.03
C PRO A 220 7.23 9.80 -6.22
N HIS A 221 6.67 9.26 -5.16
CA HIS A 221 5.70 8.19 -5.16
C HIS A 221 4.34 8.70 -4.71
N LEU A 222 3.26 8.34 -5.38
CA LEU A 222 1.89 8.68 -5.00
C LEU A 222 0.98 7.46 -5.05
N HIS A 223 0.03 7.40 -4.11
CA HIS A 223 -1.06 6.44 -4.10
C HIS A 223 -2.40 7.19 -4.11
N SER A 224 -3.23 6.93 -5.10
CA SER A 224 -4.53 7.59 -5.23
C SER A 224 -5.58 6.64 -5.80
N SER A 225 -6.74 6.55 -5.16
CA SER A 225 -7.87 5.78 -5.69
C SER A 225 -8.52 6.41 -6.91
N CYS A 226 -8.19 7.66 -7.26
CA CYS A 226 -8.82 8.42 -8.33
C CYS A 226 -10.36 8.40 -8.27
N ARG A 227 -10.95 8.27 -7.07
CA ARG A 227 -12.41 8.20 -6.91
C ARG A 227 -13.00 9.54 -6.53
N ARG A 228 -14.10 9.90 -7.18
CA ARG A 228 -14.95 11.07 -6.87
C ARG A 228 -16.37 10.57 -6.64
N GLY A 229 -16.97 10.88 -5.50
CA GLY A 229 -18.30 10.38 -5.15
C GLY A 229 -18.40 8.85 -5.18
N GLY A 230 -17.36 8.15 -4.74
CA GLY A 230 -17.31 6.68 -4.72
C GLY A 230 -17.03 6.00 -6.07
N ARG A 231 -17.00 6.76 -7.18
CA ARG A 231 -16.78 6.21 -8.55
C ARG A 231 -15.38 6.52 -9.05
N PHE A 232 -14.79 5.61 -9.81
CA PHE A 232 -13.52 5.83 -10.49
C PHE A 232 -13.66 6.98 -11.50
N SER A 233 -12.73 7.95 -11.47
CA SER A 233 -12.72 9.15 -12.31
C SER A 233 -11.52 9.15 -13.24
N THR A 234 -11.77 9.01 -14.53
CA THR A 234 -10.74 9.13 -15.59
C THR A 234 -10.18 10.54 -15.70
N GLU A 235 -10.98 11.55 -15.41
CA GLU A 235 -10.55 12.95 -15.36
C GLU A 235 -9.50 13.15 -14.25
N GLU A 236 -9.78 12.67 -13.05
CA GLU A 236 -8.85 12.73 -11.92
C GLU A 236 -7.56 11.96 -12.20
N LEU A 237 -7.68 10.77 -12.79
CA LEU A 237 -6.53 9.97 -13.21
C LEU A 237 -5.65 10.71 -14.22
N GLY A 238 -6.26 11.27 -15.29
CA GLY A 238 -5.54 12.02 -16.30
C GLY A 238 -4.82 13.25 -15.73
N ALA A 239 -5.49 13.98 -14.84
CA ALA A 239 -4.90 15.14 -14.15
C ALA A 239 -3.74 14.74 -13.22
N LEU A 240 -3.86 13.62 -12.49
CA LEU A 240 -2.77 13.06 -11.67
C LEU A 240 -1.60 12.61 -12.55
N HIS A 241 -1.87 11.89 -13.63
CA HIS A 241 -0.84 11.44 -14.57
C HIS A 241 -0.07 12.63 -15.17
N ALA A 242 -0.77 13.71 -15.56
CA ALA A 242 -0.13 14.94 -16.03
C ALA A 242 0.74 15.58 -14.94
N ALA A 243 0.28 15.60 -13.68
CA ALA A 243 1.07 16.09 -12.56
C ALA A 243 2.34 15.24 -12.29
N MET A 244 2.32 13.94 -12.60
CA MET A 244 3.50 13.07 -12.48
C MET A 244 4.55 13.35 -13.56
N ALA A 245 4.16 13.92 -14.70
CA ALA A 245 5.06 14.24 -15.81
C ALA A 245 5.72 15.62 -15.65
N ALA A 246 5.09 16.55 -14.93
CA ALA A 246 5.60 17.89 -14.66
C ALA A 246 6.72 17.89 -13.60
#